data_f3cd0c591a201f8d0b30fc6c23d972cd
#
_entry.id   f3cd0c591a201f8d0b30fc6c23d972cd
#
_cell.length_a   1.000
_cell.length_b   1.000
_cell.length_c   1.000
_cell.angle_alpha   90.00
_cell.angle_beta   90.00
_cell.angle_gamma   90.00
#
_symmetry.space_group_name_H-M   'P 1'
#
loop_
_entity.id
_entity.type
_entity.pdbx_description
1 polymer ?
#
loop_
_entity_poly.entity_id
_entity_poly.type
_entity_poly.pdbx_seq_one_letter_code
_entity_poly.pdbx_strand_id
1 'polypeptide(L)'
;MFPFVVFFLIGAGGGGLRAALQLSQADARVAVVSKVFPTRSHTVAAQGGVNAALANVLPDSWHWHMFDTVKGSDYLGDQDAIEYMCSVGPEAVFELEHMGLPFSRTENGRIYQRPFGGQSKDFGR
;
A
#
# COMPACT_ATOMS: atom_id res chain seq x y z
N MET A 1 2.29 1.43 -38.65
CA MET A 1 1.07 0.92 -38.00
C MET A 1 1.52 0.11 -36.79
N PHE A 2 1.59 0.74 -35.63
CA PHE A 2 1.97 0.02 -34.42
C PHE A 2 0.80 -0.89 -34.03
N PRO A 3 1.04 -2.19 -33.75
CA PRO A 3 -0.01 -3.06 -33.28
C PRO A 3 -0.53 -2.49 -31.94
N PHE A 4 -1.85 -2.37 -31.82
CA PHE A 4 -2.48 -1.91 -30.59
C PHE A 4 -2.25 -2.95 -29.50
N VAL A 5 -1.20 -2.76 -28.68
CA VAL A 5 -1.00 -3.59 -27.51
C VAL A 5 -2.05 -3.17 -26.48
N VAL A 6 -2.96 -4.08 -26.17
CA VAL A 6 -3.93 -3.90 -25.09
C VAL A 6 -3.50 -4.78 -23.93
N PHE A 7 -3.25 -4.18 -22.80
CA PHE A 7 -2.97 -4.92 -21.56
C PHE A 7 -4.29 -5.32 -20.92
N PHE A 8 -4.45 -6.61 -20.64
CA PHE A 8 -5.57 -7.13 -19.89
C PHE A 8 -5.16 -7.37 -18.45
N LEU A 9 -5.78 -6.67 -17.51
CA LEU A 9 -5.61 -6.88 -16.09
C LEU A 9 -6.82 -7.64 -15.54
N ILE A 10 -6.58 -8.73 -14.86
CA ILE A 10 -7.63 -9.55 -14.26
C ILE A 10 -7.70 -9.22 -12.77
N GLY A 11 -8.74 -8.50 -12.38
CA GLY A 11 -9.00 -8.04 -11.02
C GLY A 11 -8.87 -6.53 -10.86
N ALA A 12 -9.93 -5.90 -10.32
CA ALA A 12 -10.02 -4.47 -10.07
C ALA A 12 -9.95 -4.13 -8.57
N GLY A 13 -9.12 -4.85 -7.82
CA GLY A 13 -8.72 -4.46 -6.48
C GLY A 13 -7.56 -3.46 -6.50
N GLY A 14 -7.00 -3.12 -5.33
CA GLY A 14 -5.94 -2.12 -5.20
C GLY A 14 -4.75 -2.37 -6.13
N GLY A 15 -4.24 -3.59 -6.17
CA GLY A 15 -3.11 -3.95 -7.04
C GLY A 15 -3.42 -3.81 -8.53
N GLY A 16 -4.57 -4.31 -8.98
CA GLY A 16 -4.98 -4.22 -10.38
C GLY A 16 -5.22 -2.78 -10.83
N LEU A 17 -5.88 -1.97 -10.01
CA LEU A 17 -6.13 -0.55 -10.32
C LEU A 17 -4.83 0.27 -10.29
N ARG A 18 -3.90 -0.04 -9.37
CA ARG A 18 -2.59 0.63 -9.34
C ARG A 18 -1.76 0.32 -10.59
N ALA A 19 -1.76 -0.94 -11.03
CA ALA A 19 -1.11 -1.35 -12.27
C ALA A 19 -1.76 -0.70 -13.50
N ALA A 20 -3.10 -0.64 -13.55
CA ALA A 20 -3.82 0.03 -14.62
C ALA A 20 -3.47 1.51 -14.72
N LEU A 21 -3.39 2.21 -13.58
CA LEU A 21 -3.00 3.61 -13.52
C LEU A 21 -1.60 3.82 -14.09
N GLN A 22 -0.64 3.01 -13.67
CA GLN A 22 0.75 3.13 -14.13
C GLN A 22 0.90 2.82 -15.63
N LEU A 23 0.23 1.81 -16.13
CA LEU A 23 0.20 1.50 -17.56
C LEU A 23 -0.44 2.64 -18.37
N SER A 24 -1.52 3.23 -17.87
CA SER A 24 -2.17 4.38 -18.49
C SER A 24 -1.26 5.62 -18.55
N GLN A 25 -0.49 5.86 -17.50
CA GLN A 25 0.52 6.93 -17.47
C GLN A 25 1.66 6.72 -18.48
N ALA A 26 1.89 5.48 -18.87
CA ALA A 26 2.83 5.11 -19.94
C ALA A 26 2.18 5.03 -21.34
N ASP A 27 1.04 5.69 -21.54
CA ASP A 27 0.26 5.70 -22.79
C ASP A 27 -0.15 4.30 -23.29
N ALA A 28 -0.17 3.31 -22.41
CA ALA A 28 -0.61 1.97 -22.74
C ALA A 28 -2.15 1.88 -22.74
N ARG A 29 -2.70 1.10 -23.69
CA ARG A 29 -4.13 0.78 -23.68
C ARG A 29 -4.37 -0.36 -22.72
N VAL A 30 -5.23 -0.14 -21.73
CA VAL A 30 -5.50 -1.08 -20.65
C VAL A 30 -6.98 -1.42 -20.61
N ALA A 31 -7.27 -2.70 -20.46
CA ALA A 31 -8.60 -3.20 -20.12
C ALA A 31 -8.53 -3.95 -18.78
N VAL A 32 -9.38 -3.57 -17.85
CA VAL A 32 -9.48 -4.24 -16.55
C VAL A 32 -10.74 -5.08 -16.51
N VAL A 33 -10.58 -6.39 -16.32
CA VAL A 33 -11.67 -7.35 -16.20
C VAL A 33 -11.83 -7.74 -14.75
N SER A 34 -13.03 -7.60 -14.20
CA SER A 34 -13.31 -7.89 -12.80
C SER A 34 -14.60 -8.66 -12.62
N LYS A 35 -14.60 -9.61 -11.68
CA LYS A 35 -15.80 -10.35 -11.30
C LYS A 35 -16.82 -9.47 -10.57
N VAL A 36 -16.34 -8.52 -9.79
CA VAL A 36 -17.17 -7.62 -9.00
C VAL A 36 -16.85 -6.18 -9.35
N PHE A 37 -17.78 -5.27 -9.06
CA PHE A 37 -17.53 -3.84 -9.23
C PHE A 37 -16.32 -3.41 -8.36
N PRO A 38 -15.44 -2.51 -8.84
CA PRO A 38 -14.19 -2.16 -8.14
C PRO A 38 -14.40 -1.73 -6.68
N THR A 39 -15.47 -0.99 -6.38
CA THR A 39 -15.81 -0.57 -5.01
C THR A 39 -16.32 -1.71 -4.12
N ARG A 40 -16.45 -2.91 -4.65
CA ARG A 40 -16.74 -4.15 -3.92
C ARG A 40 -15.52 -5.04 -3.73
N SER A 41 -14.34 -4.56 -4.13
CA SER A 41 -13.10 -5.28 -3.90
C SER A 41 -12.78 -5.39 -2.41
N HIS A 42 -12.00 -6.39 -2.05
CA HIS A 42 -11.55 -6.55 -0.66
C HIS A 42 -10.76 -5.33 -0.17
N THR A 43 -10.00 -4.69 -1.03
CA THR A 43 -9.27 -3.45 -0.71
C THR A 43 -10.20 -2.34 -0.19
N VAL A 44 -11.39 -2.20 -0.78
CA VAL A 44 -12.39 -1.20 -0.36
C VAL A 44 -13.21 -1.69 0.84
N ALA A 45 -13.51 -2.99 0.89
CA ALA A 45 -14.35 -3.58 1.94
C ALA A 45 -13.60 -3.79 3.26
N ALA A 46 -12.28 -3.88 3.23
CA ALA A 46 -11.49 -4.07 4.43
C ALA A 46 -11.55 -2.82 5.33
N GLN A 47 -11.78 -3.05 6.61
CA GLN A 47 -11.78 -2.01 7.63
C GLN A 47 -10.46 -2.05 8.39
N GLY A 48 -9.56 -1.20 8.12
CA GLY A 48 -8.30 -1.27 8.83
C GLY A 48 -7.48 -0.01 8.66
N GLY A 49 -7.14 0.27 7.51
CA GLY A 49 -6.22 1.34 7.18
C GLY A 49 -4.96 0.78 6.51
N VAL A 50 -3.97 1.61 6.40
CA VAL A 50 -2.69 1.29 5.77
C VAL A 50 -1.61 1.28 6.84
N ASN A 51 -0.81 0.23 6.89
CA ASN A 51 0.34 0.17 7.78
C ASN A 51 1.58 0.69 7.04
N ALA A 52 2.18 1.74 7.58
CA ALA A 52 3.42 2.32 7.08
C ALA A 52 4.12 3.11 8.18
N ALA A 53 5.45 3.13 8.17
CA ALA A 53 6.27 3.79 9.18
C ALA A 53 6.44 5.28 8.88
N LEU A 54 5.46 6.12 9.21
CA LEU A 54 5.51 7.58 8.96
C LEU A 54 6.15 8.39 10.09
N ALA A 55 6.26 7.83 11.28
CA ALA A 55 6.79 8.51 12.47
C ALA A 55 6.10 9.86 12.79
N ASN A 56 4.82 10.01 12.48
CA ASN A 56 4.08 11.26 12.65
C ASN A 56 3.60 11.50 14.09
N VAL A 57 3.35 10.45 14.84
CA VAL A 57 2.80 10.49 16.21
C VAL A 57 3.82 9.98 17.22
N LEU A 58 4.45 8.85 16.92
CA LEU A 58 5.48 8.22 17.74
C LEU A 58 6.72 7.94 16.87
N PRO A 59 7.92 7.81 17.47
CA PRO A 59 9.10 7.33 16.74
C PRO A 59 8.78 6.01 16.06
N ASP A 60 9.17 5.88 14.81
CA ASP A 60 8.89 4.71 13.98
C ASP A 60 9.99 4.51 12.94
N SER A 61 10.09 3.30 12.39
CA SER A 61 11.05 2.94 11.37
C SER A 61 10.52 1.81 10.49
N TRP A 62 10.72 1.91 9.20
CA TRP A 62 10.35 0.84 8.29
C TRP A 62 11.13 -0.46 8.56
N HIS A 63 12.31 -0.39 9.18
CA HIS A 63 13.05 -1.58 9.64
C HIS A 63 12.31 -2.31 10.76
N TRP A 64 11.66 -1.58 11.67
CA TRP A 64 10.81 -2.21 12.70
C TRP A 64 9.58 -2.84 12.08
N HIS A 65 8.97 -2.17 11.10
CA HIS A 65 7.86 -2.72 10.33
C HIS A 65 8.26 -4.00 9.60
N MET A 66 9.42 -4.01 8.92
CA MET A 66 9.97 -5.19 8.27
C MET A 66 10.18 -6.34 9.27
N PHE A 67 10.83 -6.06 10.40
CA PHE A 67 11.07 -7.07 11.43
C PHE A 67 9.78 -7.72 11.92
N ASP A 68 8.78 -6.93 12.27
CA ASP A 68 7.49 -7.44 12.73
C ASP A 68 6.74 -8.20 11.64
N THR A 69 6.87 -7.80 10.40
CA THR A 69 6.25 -8.49 9.26
C THR A 69 6.91 -9.84 9.02
N VAL A 70 8.23 -9.91 9.02
CA VAL A 70 8.97 -11.18 8.91
C VAL A 70 8.62 -12.12 10.06
N LYS A 71 8.63 -11.61 11.29
CA LYS A 71 8.27 -12.38 12.48
C LYS A 71 6.80 -12.82 12.46
N GLY A 72 5.89 -11.94 12.07
CA GLY A 72 4.46 -12.21 12.00
C GLY A 72 4.07 -13.21 10.90
N SER A 73 4.91 -13.38 9.91
CA SER A 73 4.78 -14.40 8.87
C SER A 73 5.44 -15.74 9.23
N ASP A 74 5.82 -15.92 10.50
CA ASP A 74 6.57 -17.10 10.98
C ASP A 74 7.86 -17.36 10.17
N TYR A 75 8.49 -16.31 9.66
CA TYR A 75 9.69 -16.36 8.80
C TYR A 75 9.49 -17.11 7.47
N LEU A 76 8.23 -17.32 7.06
CA LEU A 76 7.88 -17.99 5.79
C LEU A 76 7.69 -17.01 4.63
N GLY A 77 7.58 -15.71 4.92
CA GLY A 77 7.42 -14.69 3.90
C GLY A 77 8.69 -14.47 3.08
N ASP A 78 8.51 -14.05 1.83
CA ASP A 78 9.61 -13.59 0.98
C ASP A 78 10.19 -12.30 1.58
N GLN A 79 11.41 -12.39 2.14
CA GLN A 79 12.00 -11.30 2.90
C GLN A 79 12.40 -10.11 2.02
N ASP A 80 12.81 -10.34 0.77
CA ASP A 80 13.14 -9.28 -0.17
C ASP A 80 11.87 -8.48 -0.54
N ALA A 81 10.76 -9.18 -0.77
CA ALA A 81 9.47 -8.54 -1.02
C ALA A 81 8.95 -7.77 0.21
N ILE A 82 9.16 -8.29 1.42
CA ILE A 82 8.78 -7.62 2.67
C ILE A 82 9.64 -6.36 2.88
N GLU A 83 10.94 -6.43 2.66
CA GLU A 83 11.85 -5.28 2.75
C GLU A 83 11.41 -4.18 1.78
N TYR A 84 11.20 -4.52 0.52
CA TYR A 84 10.72 -3.59 -0.48
C TYR A 84 9.39 -2.94 -0.06
N MET A 85 8.40 -3.74 0.32
CA MET A 85 7.09 -3.24 0.76
C MET A 85 7.20 -2.28 1.93
N CYS A 86 7.97 -2.63 2.95
CA CYS A 86 8.09 -1.81 4.15
C CYS A 86 8.87 -0.51 3.90
N SER A 87 9.92 -0.58 3.09
CA SER A 87 10.75 0.59 2.76
C SER A 87 10.01 1.63 1.92
N VAL A 88 9.18 1.20 0.95
CA VAL A 88 8.40 2.10 0.09
C VAL A 88 7.02 2.46 0.67
N GLY A 89 6.61 1.82 1.73
CA GLY A 89 5.30 2.03 2.36
C GLY A 89 4.97 3.49 2.67
N PRO A 90 5.88 4.27 3.27
CA PRO A 90 5.65 5.70 3.52
C PRO A 90 5.38 6.50 2.24
N GLU A 91 6.13 6.26 1.18
CA GLU A 91 5.94 6.94 -0.10
C GLU A 91 4.59 6.59 -0.73
N ALA A 92 4.19 5.32 -0.67
CA ALA A 92 2.88 4.88 -1.16
C ALA A 92 1.72 5.55 -0.42
N VAL A 93 1.84 5.81 0.88
CA VAL A 93 0.83 6.55 1.65
C VAL A 93 0.73 8.00 1.19
N PHE A 94 1.86 8.68 0.97
CA PHE A 94 1.84 10.05 0.44
C PHE A 94 1.31 10.11 -0.98
N GLU A 95 1.61 9.11 -1.82
CA GLU A 95 1.02 9.02 -3.16
C GLU A 95 -0.51 8.94 -3.09
N LEU A 96 -1.07 8.10 -2.22
CA LEU A 96 -2.51 8.01 -1.99
C LEU A 96 -3.11 9.32 -1.49
N GLU A 97 -2.42 10.02 -0.59
CA GLU A 97 -2.83 11.35 -0.13
C GLU A 97 -2.91 12.34 -1.29
N HIS A 98 -1.89 12.39 -2.14
CA HIS A 98 -1.87 13.27 -3.31
C HIS A 98 -2.94 12.90 -4.35
N MET A 99 -3.39 11.65 -4.38
CA MET A 99 -4.54 11.22 -5.17
C MET A 99 -5.89 11.61 -4.55
N GLY A 100 -5.88 12.23 -3.36
CA GLY A 100 -7.08 12.73 -2.70
C GLY A 100 -7.65 11.81 -1.62
N LEU A 101 -6.93 10.79 -1.15
CA LEU A 101 -7.39 9.97 -0.04
C LEU A 101 -7.38 10.79 1.26
N PRO A 102 -8.56 10.99 1.91
CA PRO A 102 -8.67 11.85 3.09
C PRO A 102 -8.23 11.12 4.36
N PHE A 103 -6.95 11.06 4.63
CA PHE A 103 -6.44 10.54 5.90
C PHE A 103 -6.84 11.44 7.07
N SER A 104 -7.09 10.83 8.24
CA SER A 104 -7.22 11.58 9.50
C SER A 104 -5.94 12.34 9.80
N ARG A 105 -6.09 13.50 10.47
CA ARG A 105 -4.97 14.41 10.75
C ARG A 105 -4.71 14.55 12.25
N THR A 106 -3.46 14.78 12.58
CA THR A 106 -3.04 15.28 13.87
C THR A 106 -3.34 16.78 13.97
N GLU A 107 -3.27 17.37 15.17
CA GLU A 107 -3.47 18.80 15.39
C GLU A 107 -2.51 19.69 14.58
N ASN A 108 -1.30 19.19 14.31
CA ASN A 108 -0.31 19.88 13.49
C ASN A 108 -0.40 19.55 11.98
N GLY A 109 -1.50 18.94 11.54
CA GLY A 109 -1.80 18.69 10.13
C GLY A 109 -1.12 17.47 9.50
N ARG A 110 -0.34 16.69 10.24
CA ARG A 110 0.27 15.46 9.73
C ARG A 110 -0.75 14.34 9.62
N ILE A 111 -0.50 13.33 8.80
CA ILE A 111 -1.32 12.13 8.74
C ILE A 111 -1.31 11.45 10.11
N TYR A 112 -2.51 11.25 10.68
CA TYR A 112 -2.66 10.59 11.97
C TYR A 112 -2.33 9.10 11.85
N GLN A 113 -1.58 8.60 12.82
CA GLN A 113 -1.30 7.18 12.98
C GLN A 113 -1.72 6.74 14.37
N ARG A 114 -2.55 5.71 14.43
CA ARG A 114 -2.91 5.10 15.72
C ARG A 114 -1.96 3.97 16.06
N PRO A 115 -1.66 3.74 17.34
CA PRO A 115 -1.02 2.50 17.78
C PRO A 115 -1.95 1.33 17.44
N PHE A 116 -1.48 0.43 16.62
CA PHE A 116 -2.21 -0.78 16.27
C PHE A 116 -1.17 -1.86 16.07
N GLY A 117 -1.43 -3.12 16.46
CA GLY A 117 -0.46 -4.19 16.40
C GLY A 117 0.40 -4.14 15.14
N GLY A 118 1.48 -3.44 15.21
CA GLY A 118 2.28 -3.04 14.08
C GLY A 118 3.75 -3.09 14.44
N GLN A 119 4.45 -2.00 14.23
CA GLN A 119 5.89 -1.97 14.44
C GLN A 119 6.22 -1.95 15.92
N SER A 120 6.94 -2.96 16.36
CA SER A 120 7.53 -2.99 17.71
C SER A 120 8.75 -2.08 17.75
N LYS A 121 8.68 -1.03 18.58
CA LYS A 121 9.80 -0.11 18.77
C LYS A 121 11.08 -0.89 19.10
N ASP A 122 12.20 -0.47 18.51
CA ASP A 122 13.51 -1.06 18.74
C ASP A 122 13.52 -2.61 18.60
N PHE A 123 12.78 -3.14 17.62
CA PHE A 123 12.67 -4.58 17.38
C PHE A 123 12.09 -5.37 18.57
N GLY A 124 11.22 -4.75 19.34
CA GLY A 124 10.58 -5.38 20.50
C GLY A 124 11.47 -5.51 21.75
N ARG A 125 12.47 -4.68 21.88
CA ARG A 125 13.36 -4.60 23.06
C ARG A 125 12.87 -3.61 24.11
#